data_8775324d25364060e5d5aa26fe88220b
#
_entry.id   8775324d25364060e5d5aa26fe88220b
#
_cell.length_a   1.000
_cell.length_b   1.000
_cell.length_c   1.000
_cell.angle_alpha   90.00
_cell.angle_beta   90.00
_cell.angle_gamma   90.00
#
_symmetry.space_group_name_H-M   'P 1'
#
loop_
_entity.id
_entity.type
_entity.pdbx_description
1 polymer ?
#
loop_
_entity_poly.entity_id
_entity_poly.type
_entity_poly.pdbx_seq_one_letter_code
_entity_poly.pdbx_strand_id
1 'polypeptide(L)'
;KSYIEFHAKKFVNALGPTGEKFARQLGLNTGIYPVKHQAFITRRLPWMGINGTPLGMLIDRRNYKGFVAVYGQQLAETGQIIGCASPAVDPREADKNLKFNSQDFMEIASEVFSGWIPELSSVGFQAVWAGYYVEPRMFIDPEHGLFTGLRGQGFMLGQGLAKMYVDAITGKPVPEYFKRLSITGDGLPEKAFK
;
A
#
# COMPACT_ATOMS: atom_id res chain seq x y z
N LYS A 1 5.68 -34.89 -5.63
CA LYS A 1 5.15 -33.73 -4.88
C LYS A 1 4.04 -34.26 -3.99
N SER A 2 4.16 -34.10 -2.68
CA SER A 2 3.07 -34.41 -1.74
C SER A 2 2.09 -33.27 -1.74
N TYR A 3 0.79 -33.56 -1.83
CA TYR A 3 -0.28 -32.58 -1.71
C TYR A 3 -0.93 -32.75 -0.34
N ILE A 4 -1.28 -31.63 0.29
CA ILE A 4 -2.11 -31.61 1.49
C ILE A 4 -3.47 -31.07 1.05
N GLU A 5 -4.52 -31.84 1.30
CA GLU A 5 -5.88 -31.45 0.99
C GLU A 5 -6.55 -30.84 2.23
N PHE A 6 -7.22 -29.69 2.05
CA PHE A 6 -7.99 -29.04 3.09
C PHE A 6 -9.46 -28.96 2.66
N HIS A 7 -10.36 -29.37 3.56
CA HIS A 7 -11.79 -29.20 3.38
C HIS A 7 -12.30 -28.01 4.18
N ALA A 8 -12.91 -27.04 3.50
CA ALA A 8 -13.46 -25.85 4.14
C ALA A 8 -14.81 -25.47 3.51
N LYS A 9 -15.73 -24.93 4.33
CA LYS A 9 -17.01 -24.41 3.84
C LYS A 9 -16.86 -23.10 3.05
N LYS A 10 -15.88 -22.32 3.39
CA LYS A 10 -15.53 -21.03 2.74
C LYS A 10 -14.02 -20.91 2.68
N PHE A 11 -13.53 -20.26 1.65
CA PHE A 11 -12.14 -19.85 1.54
C PHE A 11 -12.07 -18.36 1.23
N VAL A 12 -10.92 -17.75 1.46
CA VAL A 12 -10.66 -16.37 1.09
C VAL A 12 -9.29 -16.24 0.42
N ASN A 13 -9.25 -15.63 -0.75
CA ASN A 13 -8.04 -15.24 -1.44
C ASN A 13 -7.60 -13.86 -0.93
N ALA A 14 -6.69 -13.85 0.04
CA ALA A 14 -6.05 -12.65 0.58
C ALA A 14 -4.55 -12.62 0.21
N LEU A 15 -4.20 -13.13 -0.97
CA LEU A 15 -2.82 -13.34 -1.42
C LEU A 15 -2.12 -12.07 -1.94
N GLY A 16 -2.79 -10.91 -1.84
CA GLY A 16 -2.20 -9.63 -2.26
C GLY A 16 -1.72 -9.66 -3.72
N PRO A 17 -0.44 -9.36 -4.00
CA PRO A 17 0.10 -9.26 -5.36
C PRO A 17 -0.02 -10.53 -6.20
N THR A 18 -0.10 -11.69 -5.57
CA THR A 18 -0.21 -12.99 -6.26
C THR A 18 -1.65 -13.46 -6.41
N GLY A 19 -2.60 -12.72 -5.86
CA GLY A 19 -4.02 -13.08 -5.80
C GLY A 19 -4.68 -13.23 -7.15
N GLU A 20 -4.27 -12.46 -8.18
CA GLU A 20 -4.81 -12.55 -9.53
C GLU A 20 -4.56 -13.92 -10.16
N LYS A 21 -3.35 -14.46 -10.00
CA LYS A 21 -3.03 -15.80 -10.54
C LYS A 21 -3.95 -16.87 -9.96
N PHE A 22 -4.25 -16.77 -8.66
CA PHE A 22 -5.15 -17.71 -8.00
C PHE A 22 -6.63 -17.46 -8.41
N ALA A 23 -7.06 -16.20 -8.50
CA ALA A 23 -8.39 -15.86 -8.94
C ALA A 23 -8.69 -16.43 -10.36
N ARG A 24 -7.74 -16.29 -11.29
CA ARG A 24 -7.86 -16.85 -12.65
C ARG A 24 -7.99 -18.38 -12.65
N GLN A 25 -7.36 -19.11 -11.75
CA GLN A 25 -7.54 -20.56 -11.60
C GLN A 25 -8.97 -20.91 -11.18
N LEU A 26 -9.69 -20.00 -10.55
CA LEU A 26 -11.10 -20.12 -10.19
C LEU A 26 -12.06 -19.55 -11.26
N GLY A 27 -11.54 -19.17 -12.43
CA GLY A 27 -12.33 -18.57 -13.49
C GLY A 27 -12.68 -17.10 -13.29
N LEU A 28 -12.08 -16.44 -12.28
CA LEU A 28 -12.32 -15.04 -11.97
C LEU A 28 -11.23 -14.16 -12.62
N ASN A 29 -11.64 -13.06 -13.23
CA ASN A 29 -10.73 -12.05 -13.76
C ASN A 29 -10.93 -10.74 -13.02
N THR A 30 -10.08 -10.48 -12.04
CA THR A 30 -10.13 -9.23 -11.25
C THR A 30 -9.39 -8.09 -11.95
N GLY A 31 -8.47 -8.39 -12.85
CA GLY A 31 -7.60 -7.41 -13.50
C GLY A 31 -6.65 -6.70 -12.54
N ILE A 32 -6.47 -7.22 -11.33
CA ILE A 32 -5.51 -6.64 -10.39
C ILE A 32 -4.07 -6.88 -10.84
N TYR A 33 -3.22 -5.94 -10.52
CA TYR A 33 -1.79 -6.02 -10.80
C TYR A 33 -0.98 -5.35 -9.68
N PRO A 34 0.24 -5.82 -9.43
CA PRO A 34 1.12 -5.21 -8.44
C PRO A 34 1.80 -3.96 -9.00
N VAL A 35 1.90 -2.93 -8.16
CA VAL A 35 2.66 -1.70 -8.42
C VAL A 35 3.70 -1.53 -7.34
N LYS A 36 4.97 -1.45 -7.72
CA LYS A 36 6.09 -1.31 -6.78
C LYS A 36 6.13 0.12 -6.23
N HIS A 37 6.06 0.24 -4.92
CA HIS A 37 6.33 1.47 -4.18
C HIS A 37 7.64 1.33 -3.41
N GLN A 38 8.38 2.44 -3.34
CA GLN A 38 9.68 2.49 -2.67
C GLN A 38 9.57 3.34 -1.41
N ALA A 39 10.19 2.90 -0.34
CA ALA A 39 10.11 3.52 0.96
C ALA A 39 11.48 3.61 1.65
N PHE A 40 11.59 4.52 2.58
CA PHE A 40 12.79 4.74 3.39
C PHE A 40 12.45 5.08 4.83
N ILE A 41 13.43 4.95 5.70
CA ILE A 41 13.47 5.56 7.03
C ILE A 41 14.84 6.22 7.23
N THR A 42 14.85 7.45 7.74
CA THR A 42 16.08 8.16 8.06
C THR A 42 16.78 7.58 9.29
N ARG A 43 18.02 7.97 9.53
CA ARG A 43 18.64 7.81 10.84
C ARG A 43 17.86 8.59 11.90
N ARG A 44 18.09 8.29 13.18
CA ARG A 44 17.44 8.99 14.31
C ARG A 44 17.79 10.47 14.29
N LEU A 45 16.77 11.27 14.59
CA LEU A 45 16.85 12.74 14.64
C LEU A 45 16.45 13.22 16.04
N PRO A 46 17.36 13.16 17.04
CA PRO A 46 17.01 13.50 18.42
C PRO A 46 16.44 14.89 18.59
N TRP A 47 16.85 15.84 17.74
CA TRP A 47 16.37 17.22 17.73
C TRP A 47 14.94 17.37 17.19
N MET A 48 14.43 16.34 16.51
CA MET A 48 13.05 16.26 16.01
C MET A 48 12.18 15.27 16.79
N GLY A 49 12.73 14.58 17.77
CA GLY A 49 12.00 13.57 18.56
C GLY A 49 10.99 14.18 19.55
N ILE A 50 10.68 13.43 20.60
CA ILE A 50 9.65 13.77 21.61
C ILE A 50 9.79 15.18 22.20
N ASN A 51 11.02 15.66 22.35
CA ASN A 51 11.35 17.00 22.85
C ASN A 51 11.66 18.00 21.73
N GLY A 52 11.50 17.59 20.48
CA GLY A 52 11.75 18.42 19.30
C GLY A 52 10.49 18.99 18.69
N THR A 53 10.65 19.59 17.51
CA THR A 53 9.52 20.10 16.73
C THR A 53 8.70 18.94 16.17
N PRO A 54 7.41 18.83 16.48
CA PRO A 54 6.56 17.82 15.87
C PRO A 54 6.33 18.16 14.41
N LEU A 55 6.46 17.16 13.54
CA LEU A 55 6.19 17.25 12.13
C LEU A 55 5.08 16.26 11.79
N GLY A 56 4.02 16.74 11.17
CA GLY A 56 2.95 15.90 10.63
C GLY A 56 3.39 15.14 9.38
N MET A 57 2.43 14.65 8.63
CA MET A 57 2.68 14.08 7.31
C MET A 57 2.91 15.21 6.30
N LEU A 58 4.05 15.17 5.61
CA LEU A 58 4.36 16.03 4.48
C LEU A 58 4.11 15.26 3.17
N ILE A 59 3.48 15.93 2.21
CA ILE A 59 3.19 15.35 0.89
C ILE A 59 3.59 16.37 -0.17
N ASP A 60 4.58 16.02 -0.99
CA ASP A 60 4.95 16.78 -2.18
C ASP A 60 4.40 16.07 -3.43
N ARG A 61 3.54 16.76 -4.16
CA ARG A 61 2.88 16.23 -5.36
C ARG A 61 3.48 16.75 -6.68
N ARG A 62 4.62 17.39 -6.62
CA ARG A 62 5.35 17.73 -7.83
C ARG A 62 5.91 16.47 -8.47
N ASN A 63 6.00 16.48 -9.81
CA ASN A 63 6.60 15.37 -10.53
C ASN A 63 8.12 15.41 -10.40
N TYR A 64 8.70 14.30 -9.98
CA TYR A 64 10.14 14.10 -9.85
C TYR A 64 10.56 12.83 -10.60
N LYS A 65 11.31 12.94 -11.68
CA LYS A 65 12.00 11.82 -12.37
C LYS A 65 11.23 10.48 -12.35
N GLY A 66 9.94 10.50 -12.69
CA GLY A 66 9.14 9.29 -12.71
C GLY A 66 8.33 8.98 -11.42
N PHE A 67 8.25 9.94 -10.49
CA PHE A 67 7.39 9.87 -9.30
C PHE A 67 6.40 11.04 -9.28
N VAL A 68 5.14 10.76 -8.97
CA VAL A 68 4.05 11.76 -8.90
C VAL A 68 3.84 12.33 -7.50
N ALA A 69 4.40 11.69 -6.50
CA ALA A 69 4.38 12.18 -5.13
C ALA A 69 5.51 11.58 -4.31
N VAL A 70 6.09 12.40 -3.45
CA VAL A 70 6.98 11.99 -2.36
C VAL A 70 6.32 12.44 -1.07
N TYR A 71 6.22 11.55 -0.11
CA TYR A 71 5.60 11.86 1.18
C TYR A 71 6.32 11.19 2.33
N GLY A 72 6.18 11.76 3.50
CA GLY A 72 6.76 11.20 4.71
C GLY A 72 6.11 11.71 5.97
N GLN A 73 6.30 10.94 7.02
CA GLN A 73 5.77 11.19 8.35
C GLN A 73 6.88 11.05 9.38
N GLN A 74 6.86 11.92 10.35
CA GLN A 74 7.76 11.82 11.51
C GLN A 74 7.28 10.74 12.47
N LEU A 75 8.22 9.96 12.98
CA LEU A 75 8.04 9.10 14.14
C LEU A 75 8.33 9.90 15.41
N ALA A 76 7.30 10.15 16.21
CA ALA A 76 7.38 11.06 17.35
C ALA A 76 8.48 10.70 18.37
N GLU A 77 8.67 9.40 18.63
CA GLU A 77 9.62 8.94 19.66
C GLU A 77 11.09 9.12 19.27
N THR A 78 11.40 9.00 17.98
CA THR A 78 12.78 8.96 17.49
C THR A 78 13.16 10.13 16.61
N GLY A 79 12.17 10.92 16.20
CA GLY A 79 12.29 11.99 15.21
C GLY A 79 12.52 11.50 13.79
N GLN A 80 12.73 10.20 13.57
CA GLN A 80 12.96 9.63 12.25
C GLN A 80 11.83 9.97 11.29
N ILE A 81 12.17 10.19 10.02
CA ILE A 81 11.18 10.33 8.96
C ILE A 81 11.08 9.00 8.24
N ILE A 82 9.86 8.45 8.20
CA ILE A 82 9.51 7.35 7.32
C ILE A 82 8.78 7.91 6.11
N GLY A 83 9.19 7.54 4.92
CA GLY A 83 8.63 8.10 3.69
C GLY A 83 8.55 7.11 2.56
N CYS A 84 7.83 7.51 1.52
CA CYS A 84 7.55 6.69 0.34
C CYS A 84 7.43 7.60 -0.89
N ALA A 85 7.59 7.02 -2.08
CA ALA A 85 7.26 7.69 -3.33
C ALA A 85 6.32 6.85 -4.19
N SER A 86 5.35 7.51 -4.79
CA SER A 86 4.42 6.91 -5.73
C SER A 86 4.98 7.00 -7.15
N PRO A 87 5.07 5.91 -7.92
CA PRO A 87 5.57 5.97 -9.28
C PRO A 87 4.63 6.77 -10.19
N ALA A 88 5.21 7.51 -11.15
CA ALA A 88 4.46 8.29 -12.15
C ALA A 88 3.93 7.42 -13.29
N VAL A 89 4.64 6.35 -13.59
CA VAL A 89 4.28 5.41 -14.67
C VAL A 89 3.71 4.17 -14.03
N ASP A 90 2.67 3.65 -14.63
CA ASP A 90 2.08 2.38 -14.24
C ASP A 90 3.09 1.25 -14.52
N PRO A 91 3.84 0.77 -13.52
CA PRO A 91 4.75 -0.34 -13.72
C PRO A 91 3.97 -1.65 -13.64
N ARG A 92 3.20 -1.96 -14.68
CA ARG A 92 2.45 -3.23 -14.80
C ARG A 92 3.35 -4.44 -14.76
N GLU A 93 4.63 -4.25 -15.11
CA GLU A 93 5.66 -5.23 -14.82
C GLU A 93 6.27 -4.92 -13.47
N ALA A 94 5.76 -5.60 -12.45
CA ALA A 94 6.35 -5.54 -11.14
C ALA A 94 7.80 -6.01 -11.20
N ASP A 95 8.72 -5.14 -10.86
CA ASP A 95 10.08 -5.55 -10.57
C ASP A 95 10.03 -6.63 -9.48
N LYS A 96 10.51 -7.82 -9.81
CA LYS A 96 10.49 -8.96 -8.89
C LYS A 96 11.41 -8.78 -7.67
N ASN A 97 12.26 -7.75 -7.70
CA ASN A 97 13.19 -7.47 -6.61
C ASN A 97 12.66 -6.41 -5.66
N LEU A 98 11.94 -6.83 -4.63
CA LEU A 98 11.43 -5.96 -3.58
C LEU A 98 12.50 -5.43 -2.62
N LYS A 99 13.73 -5.94 -2.68
CA LYS A 99 14.81 -5.50 -1.79
C LYS A 99 15.55 -4.28 -2.31
N PHE A 100 15.36 -3.95 -3.57
CA PHE A 100 16.10 -2.88 -4.23
C PHE A 100 15.27 -1.62 -4.41
N ASN A 101 15.79 -0.50 -3.94
CA ASN A 101 15.28 0.83 -4.26
C ASN A 101 16.19 1.47 -5.31
N SER A 102 15.61 2.19 -6.27
CA SER A 102 16.38 2.87 -7.30
C SER A 102 17.20 4.02 -6.71
N GLN A 103 18.34 4.29 -7.34
CA GLN A 103 19.17 5.46 -7.00
C GLN A 103 18.36 6.77 -7.14
N ASP A 104 17.59 6.90 -8.24
CA ASP A 104 16.73 8.07 -8.47
C ASP A 104 15.73 8.29 -7.32
N PHE A 105 15.14 7.22 -6.77
CA PHE A 105 14.24 7.35 -5.62
C PHE A 105 14.95 7.93 -4.40
N MET A 106 16.15 7.46 -4.08
CA MET A 106 16.90 7.92 -2.92
C MET A 106 17.35 9.39 -3.08
N GLU A 107 17.78 9.76 -4.27
CA GLU A 107 18.16 11.16 -4.59
C GLU A 107 16.96 12.09 -4.45
N ILE A 108 15.82 11.73 -5.04
CA ILE A 108 14.59 12.53 -4.98
C ILE A 108 14.07 12.63 -3.54
N ALA A 109 14.05 11.54 -2.80
CA ALA A 109 13.65 11.59 -1.40
C ALA A 109 14.55 12.53 -0.59
N SER A 110 15.86 12.46 -0.79
CA SER A 110 16.81 13.37 -0.14
C SER A 110 16.58 14.82 -0.54
N GLU A 111 16.41 15.10 -1.82
CA GLU A 111 16.16 16.47 -2.35
C GLU A 111 14.87 17.05 -1.77
N VAL A 112 13.77 16.31 -1.82
CA VAL A 112 12.46 16.78 -1.35
C VAL A 112 12.50 17.06 0.14
N PHE A 113 13.02 16.15 0.95
CA PHE A 113 13.02 16.32 2.41
C PHE A 113 14.00 17.38 2.87
N SER A 114 15.17 17.52 2.25
CA SER A 114 16.09 18.62 2.55
C SER A 114 15.58 19.96 2.05
N GLY A 115 14.74 19.98 1.01
CA GLY A 115 14.04 21.19 0.58
C GLY A 115 12.99 21.68 1.58
N TRP A 116 12.39 20.77 2.36
CA TRP A 116 11.47 21.14 3.44
C TRP A 116 12.21 21.48 4.73
N ILE A 117 13.24 20.72 5.05
CA ILE A 117 14.02 20.82 6.29
C ILE A 117 15.50 20.71 5.89
N PRO A 118 16.20 21.86 5.72
CA PRO A 118 17.58 21.89 5.21
C PRO A 118 18.57 21.02 5.98
N GLU A 119 18.36 20.87 7.29
CA GLU A 119 19.19 20.05 8.15
C GLU A 119 19.18 18.57 7.76
N LEU A 120 18.16 18.11 7.06
CA LEU A 120 18.07 16.73 6.57
C LEU A 120 19.05 16.42 5.45
N SER A 121 19.65 17.43 4.82
CA SER A 121 20.67 17.24 3.78
C SER A 121 21.89 16.42 4.21
N SER A 122 22.20 16.44 5.52
CA SER A 122 23.29 15.68 6.12
C SER A 122 22.85 14.34 6.72
N VAL A 123 21.55 14.02 6.70
CA VAL A 123 20.99 12.84 7.33
C VAL A 123 20.86 11.70 6.32
N GLY A 124 21.55 10.60 6.61
CA GLY A 124 21.45 9.40 5.78
C GLY A 124 20.20 8.56 6.06
N PHE A 125 19.92 7.65 5.16
CA PHE A 125 18.90 6.62 5.37
C PHE A 125 19.44 5.53 6.31
N GLN A 126 18.60 5.08 7.24
CA GLN A 126 18.88 3.90 8.07
C GLN A 126 18.50 2.63 7.32
N ALA A 127 17.36 2.66 6.61
CA ALA A 127 16.89 1.57 5.78
C ALA A 127 16.09 2.10 4.59
N VAL A 128 16.14 1.33 3.51
CA VAL A 128 15.33 1.51 2.30
C VAL A 128 14.75 0.16 1.90
N TRP A 129 13.51 0.16 1.43
CA TRP A 129 12.84 -1.06 0.98
C TRP A 129 11.80 -0.76 -0.08
N ALA A 130 11.25 -1.79 -0.68
CA ALA A 130 10.14 -1.68 -1.60
C ALA A 130 9.02 -2.64 -1.21
N GLY A 131 7.81 -2.31 -1.61
CA GLY A 131 6.62 -3.12 -1.42
C GLY A 131 5.67 -3.00 -2.61
N TYR A 132 4.70 -3.91 -2.70
CA TYR A 132 3.68 -3.84 -3.73
C TYR A 132 2.38 -3.25 -3.18
N TYR A 133 1.84 -2.28 -3.91
CA TYR A 133 0.42 -1.98 -3.88
C TYR A 133 -0.29 -2.86 -4.92
N VAL A 134 -1.51 -3.24 -4.65
CA VAL A 134 -2.33 -4.04 -5.56
C VAL A 134 -3.41 -3.14 -6.14
N GLU A 135 -3.25 -2.82 -7.41
CA GLU A 135 -4.11 -1.92 -8.17
C GLU A 135 -5.03 -2.72 -9.11
N PRO A 136 -6.08 -2.14 -9.76
CA PRO A 136 -6.46 -0.73 -9.67
C PRO A 136 -7.51 -0.42 -8.60
N ARG A 137 -8.22 -1.41 -8.08
CA ARG A 137 -9.31 -1.22 -7.11
C ARG A 137 -9.41 -2.34 -6.09
N MET A 138 -10.16 -2.08 -5.03
CA MET A 138 -10.48 -3.08 -4.01
C MET A 138 -11.50 -4.09 -4.51
N PHE A 139 -11.27 -5.36 -4.16
CA PHE A 139 -12.19 -6.46 -4.33
C PHE A 139 -12.39 -7.13 -2.98
N ILE A 140 -13.54 -6.87 -2.36
CA ILE A 140 -13.97 -7.45 -1.09
C ILE A 140 -15.27 -8.20 -1.38
N ASP A 141 -15.13 -9.44 -1.80
CA ASP A 141 -16.24 -10.23 -2.36
C ASP A 141 -16.33 -11.58 -1.65
N PRO A 142 -17.19 -11.69 -0.63
CA PRO A 142 -17.40 -12.93 0.10
C PRO A 142 -18.00 -14.06 -0.73
N GLU A 143 -18.75 -13.75 -1.78
CA GLU A 143 -19.38 -14.74 -2.67
C GLU A 143 -18.32 -15.49 -3.46
N HIS A 144 -17.35 -14.77 -4.01
CA HIS A 144 -16.27 -15.31 -4.82
C HIS A 144 -14.97 -15.54 -4.02
N GLY A 145 -15.00 -15.33 -2.71
CA GLY A 145 -13.84 -15.56 -1.85
C GLY A 145 -12.70 -14.59 -2.08
N LEU A 146 -12.97 -13.32 -2.43
CA LEU A 146 -11.92 -12.33 -2.72
C LEU A 146 -11.78 -11.32 -1.58
N PHE A 147 -10.53 -11.07 -1.16
CA PHE A 147 -10.13 -10.00 -0.26
C PHE A 147 -8.80 -9.45 -0.73
N THR A 148 -8.81 -8.55 -1.69
CA THR A 148 -7.61 -8.10 -2.40
C THR A 148 -7.76 -6.70 -2.99
N GLY A 149 -6.70 -6.16 -3.61
CA GLY A 149 -6.73 -4.87 -4.26
C GLY A 149 -6.77 -3.69 -3.29
N LEU A 150 -6.26 -3.84 -2.06
CA LEU A 150 -6.38 -2.83 -1.01
C LEU A 150 -5.56 -1.55 -1.28
N ARG A 151 -4.76 -1.51 -2.34
CA ARG A 151 -3.96 -0.36 -2.77
C ARG A 151 -3.06 0.15 -1.62
N GLY A 152 -2.88 1.46 -1.51
CA GLY A 152 -2.22 2.10 -0.37
C GLY A 152 -3.08 2.22 0.89
N GLN A 153 -4.31 1.72 0.88
CA GLN A 153 -5.28 1.86 1.97
C GLN A 153 -5.35 0.64 2.88
N GLY A 154 -4.64 -0.44 2.53
CA GLY A 154 -4.77 -1.75 3.20
C GLY A 154 -4.51 -1.69 4.69
N PHE A 155 -3.50 -0.95 5.14
CA PHE A 155 -3.18 -0.83 6.56
C PHE A 155 -4.29 -0.10 7.34
N MET A 156 -4.84 0.96 6.78
CA MET A 156 -5.86 1.78 7.44
C MET A 156 -7.25 1.12 7.44
N LEU A 157 -7.62 0.46 6.33
CA LEU A 157 -8.97 -0.06 6.12
C LEU A 157 -9.08 -1.57 6.33
N GLY A 158 -7.98 -2.30 6.32
CA GLY A 158 -7.97 -3.75 6.28
C GLY A 158 -8.76 -4.41 7.40
N GLN A 159 -8.64 -3.93 8.63
CA GLN A 159 -9.37 -4.48 9.79
C GLN A 159 -10.89 -4.27 9.68
N GLY A 160 -11.30 -3.05 9.30
CA GLY A 160 -12.72 -2.74 9.12
C GLY A 160 -13.34 -3.53 7.98
N LEU A 161 -12.64 -3.63 6.84
CA LEU A 161 -13.07 -4.42 5.69
C LEU A 161 -13.12 -5.92 6.01
N ALA A 162 -12.14 -6.44 6.75
CA ALA A 162 -12.13 -7.84 7.19
C ALA A 162 -13.31 -8.15 8.12
N LYS A 163 -13.63 -7.24 9.05
CA LYS A 163 -14.84 -7.39 9.88
C LYS A 163 -16.09 -7.46 9.02
N MET A 164 -16.28 -6.54 8.08
CA MET A 164 -17.45 -6.57 7.17
C MET A 164 -17.48 -7.84 6.33
N TYR A 165 -16.33 -8.33 5.86
CA TYR A 165 -16.23 -9.59 5.15
C TYR A 165 -16.75 -10.76 6.01
N VAL A 166 -16.29 -10.85 7.26
CA VAL A 166 -16.73 -11.89 8.20
C VAL A 166 -18.22 -11.75 8.51
N ASP A 167 -18.71 -10.54 8.73
CA ASP A 167 -20.13 -10.29 8.95
C ASP A 167 -20.96 -10.80 7.76
N ALA A 168 -20.54 -10.50 6.53
CA ALA A 168 -21.21 -10.99 5.32
C ALA A 168 -21.25 -12.51 5.21
N ILE A 169 -20.12 -13.21 5.41
CA ILE A 169 -20.10 -14.69 5.32
C ILE A 169 -20.82 -15.40 6.46
N THR A 170 -21.09 -14.69 7.56
CA THR A 170 -21.85 -15.20 8.72
C THR A 170 -23.32 -14.75 8.72
N GLY A 171 -23.78 -14.10 7.64
CA GLY A 171 -25.17 -13.67 7.50
C GLY A 171 -25.56 -12.44 8.31
N LYS A 172 -24.58 -11.69 8.83
CA LYS A 172 -24.85 -10.43 9.52
C LYS A 172 -25.01 -9.28 8.51
N PRO A 173 -25.75 -8.23 8.85
CA PRO A 173 -25.92 -7.08 7.96
C PRO A 173 -24.60 -6.34 7.73
N VAL A 174 -24.38 -5.94 6.47
CA VAL A 174 -23.27 -5.08 6.06
C VAL A 174 -23.80 -3.80 5.39
N PRO A 175 -23.03 -2.70 5.40
CA PRO A 175 -23.44 -1.46 4.74
C PRO A 175 -23.66 -1.66 3.24
N GLU A 176 -24.55 -0.89 2.65
CA GLU A 176 -24.91 -0.97 1.23
C GLU A 176 -23.69 -0.79 0.31
N TYR A 177 -22.79 0.14 0.64
CA TYR A 177 -21.57 0.37 -0.15
C TYR A 177 -20.64 -0.85 -0.21
N PHE A 178 -20.75 -1.80 0.71
CA PHE A 178 -19.91 -2.99 0.73
C PHE A 178 -20.12 -3.84 -0.54
N LYS A 179 -21.36 -3.90 -1.07
CA LYS A 179 -21.68 -4.62 -2.29
C LYS A 179 -20.95 -4.08 -3.52
N ARG A 180 -20.60 -2.79 -3.51
CA ARG A 180 -19.86 -2.14 -4.61
C ARG A 180 -18.42 -2.65 -4.71
N LEU A 181 -17.89 -3.26 -3.67
CA LEU A 181 -16.55 -3.84 -3.63
C LEU A 181 -16.47 -5.25 -4.23
N SER A 182 -17.60 -5.85 -4.62
CA SER A 182 -17.63 -7.17 -5.27
C SER A 182 -17.03 -7.11 -6.68
N ILE A 183 -16.77 -8.29 -7.26
CA ILE A 183 -16.25 -8.40 -8.64
C ILE A 183 -17.24 -7.86 -9.67
N THR A 184 -18.53 -7.93 -9.38
CA THR A 184 -19.62 -7.40 -10.22
C THR A 184 -20.00 -5.96 -9.88
N GLY A 185 -19.47 -5.42 -8.78
CA GLY A 185 -19.74 -4.05 -8.34
C GLY A 185 -18.93 -3.01 -9.12
N ASP A 186 -19.35 -1.75 -9.05
CA ASP A 186 -18.72 -0.61 -9.72
C ASP A 186 -17.52 -0.03 -8.96
N GLY A 187 -17.22 -0.58 -7.79
CA GLY A 187 -16.17 -0.07 -6.89
C GLY A 187 -16.60 1.19 -6.14
N LEU A 188 -15.73 1.66 -5.26
CA LEU A 188 -15.89 2.97 -4.64
C LEU A 188 -15.27 4.04 -5.54
N PRO A 189 -15.86 5.23 -5.63
CA PRO A 189 -15.30 6.30 -6.45
C PRO A 189 -13.90 6.67 -5.94
N GLU A 190 -12.97 6.88 -6.87
CA GLU A 190 -11.57 7.19 -6.55
C GLU A 190 -11.44 8.41 -5.62
N LYS A 191 -12.36 9.37 -5.75
CA LYS A 191 -12.43 10.58 -4.92
C LYS A 191 -12.77 10.31 -3.45
N ALA A 192 -13.28 9.14 -3.12
CA ALA A 192 -13.57 8.78 -1.73
C ALA A 192 -12.31 8.55 -0.88
N PHE A 193 -11.13 8.49 -1.52
CA PHE A 193 -9.85 8.18 -0.89
C PHE A 193 -8.76 9.24 -1.15
N LYS A 194 -9.14 10.40 -1.69
CA LYS A 194 -8.21 11.52 -1.96
C LYS A 194 -8.35 12.63 -0.96
#